data_954fb16ba4859c997a93fa47359448de
#
_entry.id   954fb16ba4859c997a93fa47359448de
#
_cell.length_a   1.000
_cell.length_b   1.000
_cell.length_c   1.000
_cell.angle_alpha   90.00
_cell.angle_beta   90.00
_cell.angle_gamma   90.00
#
_symmetry.space_group_name_H-M   'P 1'
#
loop_
_entity.id
_entity.type
_entity.pdbx_description
1 polymer ?
#
loop_
_entity_poly.entity_id
_entity_poly.type
_entity_poly.pdbx_seq_one_letter_code
_entity_poly.pdbx_strand_id
1 'polypeptide(L)'
;MKVLEINQLEKSFEDNKVLKGINLIADKGDVVSIIGSSGSGKSTMLRCINFLETPNKGVINVCGEVIDCSQANLDGPDKELQSQIITLRKKLGMVFQSFNLWSHMNILDNITEAPVHVLGKEKEVAEQEALKLLQQVGIEEKAYAYPAHLSGGQQQRAAIARALAINPEILLFDEPTSSLDPELVDEVLSVMRNLAEQGMTMLVVTHEMEFARKVSNKVIFLHDGLIEEEGHPDTVFTNPQSERCRNFLFNRRD
;
A
#
# COMPACT_ATOMS: atom_id res chain seq x y z
N MET A 1 7.19 -6.63 -17.03
CA MET A 1 8.46 -6.42 -16.27
C MET A 1 8.13 -6.48 -14.78
N LYS A 2 8.71 -7.44 -14.06
CA LYS A 2 8.47 -7.62 -12.63
C LYS A 2 9.02 -6.42 -11.83
N VAL A 3 8.19 -5.84 -11.02
CA VAL A 3 8.55 -4.74 -10.11
C VAL A 3 8.50 -5.14 -8.63
N LEU A 4 7.76 -6.22 -8.32
CA LEU A 4 7.74 -6.84 -7.00
C LEU A 4 7.82 -8.35 -7.12
N GLU A 5 8.74 -8.95 -6.36
CA GLU A 5 8.80 -10.40 -6.16
C GLU A 5 9.01 -10.69 -4.68
N ILE A 6 8.12 -11.48 -4.13
CA ILE A 6 8.17 -11.95 -2.74
C ILE A 6 8.26 -13.47 -2.78
N ASN A 7 9.26 -14.03 -2.11
CA ASN A 7 9.47 -15.46 -2.03
C ASN A 7 9.52 -15.90 -0.57
N GLN A 8 8.63 -16.80 -0.18
CA GLN A 8 8.56 -17.47 1.12
C GLN A 8 8.59 -16.50 2.30
N LEU A 9 7.81 -15.39 2.21
CA LEU A 9 7.76 -14.38 3.26
C LEU A 9 7.07 -14.95 4.51
N GLU A 10 7.78 -14.94 5.63
CA GLU A 10 7.28 -15.37 6.94
C GLU A 10 7.37 -14.24 7.95
N LYS A 11 6.34 -14.11 8.79
CA LYS A 11 6.32 -13.20 9.94
C LYS A 11 5.62 -13.85 11.11
N SER A 12 6.27 -13.78 12.27
CA SER A 12 5.69 -14.15 13.56
C SER A 12 5.77 -12.97 14.51
N PHE A 13 4.80 -12.87 15.41
CA PHE A 13 4.85 -12.03 16.59
C PHE A 13 4.81 -12.97 17.79
N GLU A 14 5.89 -13.01 18.54
CA GLU A 14 6.09 -14.03 19.57
C GLU A 14 5.88 -15.45 19.01
N ASP A 15 4.98 -16.22 19.57
CA ASP A 15 4.65 -17.58 19.12
C ASP A 15 3.58 -17.63 18.01
N ASN A 16 2.98 -16.49 17.66
CA ASN A 16 1.93 -16.43 16.65
C ASN A 16 2.50 -16.21 15.24
N LYS A 17 2.48 -17.24 14.40
CA LYS A 17 2.90 -17.15 12.98
C LYS A 17 1.79 -16.54 12.13
N VAL A 18 1.95 -15.26 11.75
CA VAL A 18 0.97 -14.47 11.01
C VAL A 18 1.13 -14.63 9.50
N LEU A 19 2.36 -14.69 8.97
CA LEU A 19 2.62 -15.01 7.57
C LEU A 19 3.40 -16.33 7.49
N LYS A 20 2.94 -17.23 6.63
CA LYS A 20 3.37 -18.64 6.62
C LYS A 20 4.03 -19.06 5.30
N GLY A 21 4.80 -18.16 4.67
CA GLY A 21 5.50 -18.44 3.42
C GLY A 21 4.76 -17.87 2.20
N ILE A 22 4.49 -16.58 2.21
CA ILE A 22 3.82 -15.87 1.12
C ILE A 22 4.73 -15.77 -0.10
N ASN A 23 4.20 -16.10 -1.28
CA ASN A 23 4.82 -15.86 -2.57
C ASN A 23 3.93 -14.92 -3.38
N LEU A 24 4.48 -13.84 -3.91
CA LEU A 24 3.73 -12.84 -4.68
C LEU A 24 4.61 -12.25 -5.78
N ILE A 25 4.05 -12.07 -6.96
CA ILE A 25 4.67 -11.36 -8.07
C ILE A 25 3.70 -10.30 -8.58
N ALA A 26 4.22 -9.08 -8.80
CA ALA A 26 3.50 -8.03 -9.51
C ALA A 26 4.39 -7.45 -10.63
N ASP A 27 3.80 -7.29 -11.79
CA ASP A 27 4.42 -6.62 -12.93
C ASP A 27 4.13 -5.11 -12.91
N LYS A 28 4.89 -4.33 -13.67
CA LYS A 28 4.67 -2.89 -13.79
C LYS A 28 3.27 -2.60 -14.35
N GLY A 29 2.54 -1.74 -13.66
CA GLY A 29 1.16 -1.38 -13.99
C GLY A 29 0.10 -2.33 -13.40
N ASP A 30 0.51 -3.37 -12.68
CA ASP A 30 -0.46 -4.24 -12.00
C ASP A 30 -1.16 -3.54 -10.84
N VAL A 31 -2.46 -3.78 -10.75
CA VAL A 31 -3.25 -3.50 -9.55
C VAL A 31 -3.62 -4.84 -8.89
N VAL A 32 -2.97 -5.13 -7.78
CA VAL A 32 -3.18 -6.36 -7.02
C VAL A 32 -4.04 -6.06 -5.80
N SER A 33 -5.28 -6.53 -5.78
CA SER A 33 -6.13 -6.44 -4.59
C SER A 33 -5.95 -7.63 -3.67
N ILE A 34 -5.78 -7.36 -2.38
CA ILE A 34 -5.60 -8.35 -1.33
C ILE A 34 -6.83 -8.32 -0.44
N ILE A 35 -7.61 -9.38 -0.50
CA ILE A 35 -8.85 -9.55 0.26
C ILE A 35 -8.72 -10.68 1.28
N GLY A 36 -9.59 -10.72 2.28
CA GLY A 36 -9.59 -11.75 3.33
C GLY A 36 -10.16 -11.23 4.63
N SER A 37 -10.44 -12.13 5.56
CA SER A 37 -10.99 -11.82 6.88
C SER A 37 -10.02 -10.96 7.72
N SER A 38 -10.56 -10.30 8.76
CA SER A 38 -9.71 -9.62 9.75
C SER A 38 -8.75 -10.64 10.40
N GLY A 39 -7.51 -10.23 10.65
CA GLY A 39 -6.48 -11.08 11.22
C GLY A 39 -5.82 -12.07 10.25
N SER A 40 -6.18 -12.10 8.95
CA SER A 40 -5.55 -13.02 7.98
C SER A 40 -4.10 -12.68 7.60
N GLY A 41 -3.58 -11.50 8.01
CA GLY A 41 -2.18 -11.08 7.78
C GLY A 41 -2.01 -10.03 6.68
N LYS A 42 -3.09 -9.48 6.09
CA LYS A 42 -3.03 -8.53 4.96
C LYS A 42 -2.16 -7.29 5.24
N SER A 43 -2.48 -6.54 6.29
CA SER A 43 -1.72 -5.35 6.69
C SER A 43 -0.29 -5.69 7.10
N THR A 44 -0.10 -6.82 7.78
CA THR A 44 1.24 -7.32 8.15
C THR A 44 2.08 -7.58 6.90
N MET A 45 1.49 -8.16 5.84
CA MET A 45 2.18 -8.40 4.58
C MET A 45 2.64 -7.09 3.94
N LEU A 46 1.75 -6.08 3.83
CA LEU A 46 2.15 -4.77 3.28
C LEU A 46 3.25 -4.10 4.10
N ARG A 47 3.15 -4.17 5.44
CA ARG A 47 4.16 -3.61 6.35
C ARG A 47 5.50 -4.35 6.29
N CYS A 48 5.49 -5.64 5.99
CA CYS A 48 6.72 -6.38 5.72
C CYS A 48 7.37 -5.97 4.40
N ILE A 49 6.60 -5.68 3.35
CA ILE A 49 7.13 -5.27 2.04
C ILE A 49 7.94 -3.97 2.13
N ASN A 50 7.50 -3.01 2.95
CA ASN A 50 8.22 -1.75 3.15
C ASN A 50 9.10 -1.72 4.42
N PHE A 51 9.27 -2.88 5.08
CA PHE A 51 10.06 -3.04 6.29
C PHE A 51 9.60 -2.16 7.48
N LEU A 52 8.34 -1.75 7.54
CA LEU A 52 7.73 -1.23 8.78
C LEU A 52 7.58 -2.32 9.82
N GLU A 53 7.35 -3.55 9.36
CA GLU A 53 7.46 -4.78 10.16
C GLU A 53 8.63 -5.60 9.60
N THR A 54 9.54 -6.00 10.46
CA THR A 54 10.68 -6.84 10.09
C THR A 54 10.23 -8.27 9.81
N PRO A 55 10.35 -8.79 8.58
CA PRO A 55 10.08 -10.20 8.30
C PRO A 55 11.04 -11.14 9.06
N ASN A 56 10.58 -12.35 9.38
CA ASN A 56 11.47 -13.36 9.99
C ASN A 56 12.24 -14.15 8.93
N LYS A 57 11.61 -14.37 7.74
CA LYS A 57 12.20 -15.09 6.60
C LYS A 57 11.62 -14.61 5.30
N GLY A 58 12.28 -15.01 4.22
CA GLY A 58 11.87 -14.76 2.85
C GLY A 58 12.76 -13.77 2.13
N VAL A 59 12.51 -13.62 0.84
CA VAL A 59 13.22 -12.67 -0.01
C VAL A 59 12.22 -11.67 -0.57
N ILE A 60 12.53 -10.40 -0.45
CA ILE A 60 11.75 -9.29 -1.03
C ILE A 60 12.62 -8.60 -2.07
N ASN A 61 12.12 -8.53 -3.31
CA ASN A 61 12.72 -7.79 -4.41
C ASN A 61 11.76 -6.71 -4.89
N VAL A 62 12.15 -5.46 -4.76
CA VAL A 62 11.43 -4.29 -5.27
C VAL A 62 12.27 -3.58 -6.32
N CYS A 63 11.88 -3.67 -7.58
CA CYS A 63 12.58 -3.02 -8.70
C CYS A 63 14.09 -3.27 -8.69
N GLY A 64 14.51 -4.52 -8.45
CA GLY A 64 15.92 -4.93 -8.42
C GLY A 64 16.64 -4.75 -7.08
N GLU A 65 16.04 -4.09 -6.09
CA GLU A 65 16.56 -4.07 -4.72
C GLU A 65 16.11 -5.36 -4.01
N VAL A 66 17.07 -6.25 -3.74
CA VAL A 66 16.82 -7.58 -3.18
C VAL A 66 17.28 -7.62 -1.72
N ILE A 67 16.40 -7.99 -0.82
CA ILE A 67 16.70 -8.20 0.60
C ILE A 67 16.31 -9.63 0.99
N ASP A 68 17.30 -10.42 1.39
CA ASP A 68 17.08 -11.75 1.98
C ASP A 68 16.95 -11.62 3.50
N CYS A 69 15.72 -11.70 3.99
CA CYS A 69 15.40 -11.56 5.40
C CYS A 69 15.91 -12.72 6.27
N SER A 70 16.24 -13.88 5.65
CA SER A 70 16.70 -15.07 6.39
C SER A 70 18.15 -14.97 6.85
N GLN A 71 18.94 -14.14 6.16
CA GLN A 71 20.37 -13.95 6.43
C GLN A 71 20.67 -12.62 7.10
N ALA A 72 19.71 -11.69 7.07
CA ALA A 72 19.89 -10.35 7.57
C ALA A 72 19.66 -10.29 9.08
N ASN A 73 20.60 -9.71 9.83
CA ASN A 73 20.36 -9.30 11.21
C ASN A 73 19.55 -7.97 11.18
N LEU A 74 18.27 -8.09 10.86
CA LEU A 74 17.36 -6.97 10.64
C LEU A 74 17.18 -6.06 11.87
N ASP A 75 17.42 -6.58 13.07
CA ASP A 75 17.37 -5.86 14.33
C ASP A 75 18.77 -5.37 14.79
N GLY A 76 19.81 -5.67 14.00
CA GLY A 76 21.20 -5.34 14.32
C GLY A 76 21.67 -4.01 13.72
N PRO A 77 22.88 -3.55 14.12
CA PRO A 77 23.48 -2.30 13.63
C PRO A 77 24.07 -2.42 12.20
N ASP A 78 23.55 -3.31 11.37
CA ASP A 78 24.02 -3.50 10.00
C ASP A 78 23.69 -2.29 9.13
N LYS A 79 24.68 -1.41 8.93
CA LYS A 79 24.53 -0.18 8.17
C LYS A 79 24.25 -0.43 6.68
N GLU A 80 24.76 -1.52 6.13
CA GLU A 80 24.55 -1.86 4.73
C GLU A 80 23.09 -2.24 4.49
N LEU A 81 22.55 -3.11 5.33
CA LEU A 81 21.14 -3.50 5.29
C LEU A 81 20.20 -2.30 5.52
N GLN A 82 20.50 -1.43 6.48
CA GLN A 82 19.71 -0.21 6.71
C GLN A 82 19.73 0.71 5.46
N SER A 83 20.86 0.82 4.78
CA SER A 83 20.98 1.58 3.53
C SER A 83 20.14 0.95 2.40
N GLN A 84 20.15 -0.38 2.29
CA GLN A 84 19.33 -1.10 1.31
C GLN A 84 17.83 -0.91 1.58
N ILE A 85 17.38 -1.00 2.85
CA ILE A 85 16.00 -0.73 3.24
C ILE A 85 15.57 0.70 2.89
N ILE A 86 16.43 1.70 3.15
CA ILE A 86 16.16 3.09 2.78
C ILE A 86 16.01 3.22 1.26
N THR A 87 16.87 2.58 0.49
CA THR A 87 16.82 2.59 -0.99
C THR A 87 15.54 1.94 -1.49
N LEU A 88 15.16 0.80 -0.91
CA LEU A 88 13.91 0.11 -1.22
C LEU A 88 12.70 0.99 -0.90
N ARG A 89 12.66 1.63 0.28
CA ARG A 89 11.57 2.52 0.70
C ARG A 89 11.36 3.73 -0.20
N LYS A 90 12.41 4.23 -0.85
CA LYS A 90 12.29 5.32 -1.86
C LYS A 90 11.51 4.89 -3.10
N LYS A 91 11.40 3.58 -3.37
CA LYS A 91 10.63 3.02 -4.49
C LYS A 91 9.18 2.69 -4.12
N LEU A 92 8.82 2.80 -2.84
CA LEU A 92 7.51 2.44 -2.29
C LEU A 92 6.81 3.64 -1.68
N GLY A 93 5.62 3.96 -2.15
CA GLY A 93 4.70 4.84 -1.42
C GLY A 93 3.75 4.00 -0.56
N MET A 94 3.45 4.45 0.65
CA MET A 94 2.48 3.77 1.51
C MET A 94 1.39 4.72 2.00
N VAL A 95 0.14 4.27 1.85
CA VAL A 95 -1.07 4.95 2.30
C VAL A 95 -1.73 4.09 3.36
N PHE A 96 -1.97 4.65 4.53
CA PHE A 96 -2.49 3.97 5.71
C PHE A 96 -3.98 4.21 5.90
N GLN A 97 -4.63 3.33 6.63
CA GLN A 97 -6.01 3.47 7.07
C GLN A 97 -6.23 4.75 7.90
N SER A 98 -5.30 5.14 8.76
CA SER A 98 -5.39 6.28 9.69
C SER A 98 -4.75 7.56 9.15
N PHE A 99 -4.62 7.72 7.84
CA PHE A 99 -4.04 8.88 7.13
C PHE A 99 -2.58 9.18 7.50
N ASN A 100 -2.23 9.19 8.77
CA ASN A 100 -0.89 9.43 9.35
C ASN A 100 -0.25 10.75 8.89
N LEU A 101 -1.07 11.79 8.71
CA LEU A 101 -0.57 13.14 8.45
C LEU A 101 0.03 13.76 9.72
N TRP A 102 1.10 14.52 9.57
CA TRP A 102 1.70 15.27 10.67
C TRP A 102 0.80 16.46 11.03
N SER A 103 0.19 16.42 12.20
CA SER A 103 -0.82 17.38 12.65
C SER A 103 -0.28 18.81 12.87
N HIS A 104 1.03 18.95 13.09
CA HIS A 104 1.71 20.21 13.30
C HIS A 104 2.19 20.89 12.01
N MET A 105 2.02 20.24 10.87
CA MET A 105 2.35 20.73 9.53
C MET A 105 1.10 20.98 8.70
N ASN A 106 1.09 21.97 7.82
CA ASN A 106 0.06 22.13 6.81
C ASN A 106 0.15 21.00 5.76
N ILE A 107 -0.79 20.92 4.83
CA ILE A 107 -0.84 19.84 3.84
C ILE A 107 0.33 19.92 2.86
N LEU A 108 0.69 21.11 2.42
CA LEU A 108 1.83 21.31 1.51
C LEU A 108 3.13 20.82 2.16
N ASP A 109 3.39 21.21 3.41
CA ASP A 109 4.57 20.78 4.17
C ASP A 109 4.58 19.26 4.39
N ASN A 110 3.41 18.63 4.69
CA ASN A 110 3.29 17.18 4.77
C ASN A 110 3.72 16.46 3.48
N ILE A 111 3.48 17.05 2.32
CA ILE A 111 3.79 16.44 1.02
C ILE A 111 5.26 16.70 0.65
N THR A 112 5.80 17.88 0.96
CA THR A 112 7.15 18.28 0.56
C THR A 112 8.26 17.75 1.46
N GLU A 113 7.95 17.33 2.68
CA GLU A 113 8.93 16.89 3.69
C GLU A 113 9.88 15.80 3.15
N ALA A 114 9.36 14.71 2.59
CA ALA A 114 10.19 13.65 2.05
C ALA A 114 10.93 14.04 0.76
N PRO A 115 10.34 14.72 -0.22
CA PRO A 115 11.06 15.27 -1.36
C PRO A 115 12.26 16.14 -0.99
N VAL A 116 12.12 17.03 -0.03
CA VAL A 116 13.20 17.93 0.38
C VAL A 116 14.25 17.19 1.21
N HIS A 117 13.84 16.50 2.28
CA HIS A 117 14.79 15.98 3.27
C HIS A 117 15.31 14.57 2.96
N VAL A 118 14.60 13.77 2.14
CA VAL A 118 15.03 12.41 1.76
C VAL A 118 15.57 12.35 0.35
N LEU A 119 14.95 13.09 -0.60
CA LEU A 119 15.39 13.10 -1.99
C LEU A 119 16.33 14.26 -2.33
N GLY A 120 16.48 15.25 -1.42
CA GLY A 120 17.36 16.42 -1.61
C GLY A 120 16.89 17.39 -2.68
N LYS A 121 15.58 17.44 -2.96
CA LYS A 121 15.01 18.39 -3.91
C LYS A 121 15.04 19.81 -3.35
N GLU A 122 15.23 20.79 -4.23
CA GLU A 122 15.04 22.20 -3.88
C GLU A 122 13.59 22.42 -3.42
N LYS A 123 13.42 23.25 -2.37
CA LYS A 123 12.12 23.45 -1.73
C LYS A 123 11.06 23.97 -2.70
N GLU A 124 11.41 24.96 -3.50
CA GLU A 124 10.51 25.58 -4.49
C GLU A 124 10.05 24.57 -5.56
N VAL A 125 10.93 23.65 -5.97
CA VAL A 125 10.60 22.58 -6.91
C VAL A 125 9.64 21.59 -6.25
N ALA A 126 9.93 21.18 -5.01
CA ALA A 126 9.08 20.26 -4.26
C ALA A 126 7.67 20.84 -4.02
N GLU A 127 7.56 22.14 -3.70
CA GLU A 127 6.28 22.83 -3.52
C GLU A 127 5.46 22.86 -4.82
N GLN A 128 6.09 23.16 -5.96
CA GLN A 128 5.39 23.18 -7.27
C GLN A 128 4.89 21.78 -7.66
N GLU A 129 5.70 20.74 -7.43
CA GLU A 129 5.29 19.35 -7.66
C GLU A 129 4.15 18.94 -6.71
N ALA A 130 4.23 19.30 -5.43
CA ALA A 130 3.21 19.01 -4.44
C ALA A 130 1.85 19.67 -4.78
N LEU A 131 1.85 20.90 -5.28
CA LEU A 131 0.61 21.58 -5.74
C LEU A 131 -0.03 20.84 -6.92
N LYS A 132 0.76 20.32 -7.87
CA LYS A 132 0.24 19.49 -8.96
C LYS A 132 -0.37 18.19 -8.46
N LEU A 133 0.27 17.55 -7.45
CA LEU A 133 -0.28 16.34 -6.83
C LEU A 133 -1.58 16.64 -6.08
N LEU A 134 -1.67 17.77 -5.38
CA LEU A 134 -2.90 18.21 -4.72
C LEU A 134 -4.02 18.47 -5.73
N GLN A 135 -3.72 19.05 -6.88
CA GLN A 135 -4.64 19.21 -7.98
C GLN A 135 -5.10 17.85 -8.55
N GLN A 136 -4.17 16.91 -8.73
CA GLN A 136 -4.46 15.55 -9.21
C GLN A 136 -5.42 14.80 -8.29
N VAL A 137 -5.30 14.99 -6.97
CA VAL A 137 -6.20 14.38 -5.97
C VAL A 137 -7.40 15.27 -5.61
N GLY A 138 -7.56 16.44 -6.25
CA GLY A 138 -8.72 17.33 -6.15
C GLY A 138 -8.88 18.03 -4.79
N ILE A 139 -7.77 18.48 -4.18
CA ILE A 139 -7.74 19.24 -2.92
C ILE A 139 -6.70 20.36 -2.93
N GLU A 140 -6.43 20.97 -4.08
CA GLU A 140 -5.43 22.02 -4.23
C GLU A 140 -5.70 23.23 -3.28
N GLU A 141 -6.97 23.58 -3.09
CA GLU A 141 -7.39 24.68 -2.22
C GLU A 141 -7.07 24.44 -0.72
N LYS A 142 -6.71 23.21 -0.37
CA LYS A 142 -6.33 22.80 1.00
C LYS A 142 -4.82 22.80 1.26
N ALA A 143 -4.00 23.24 0.30
CA ALA A 143 -2.53 23.19 0.41
C ALA A 143 -2.00 23.77 1.73
N TYR A 144 -2.54 24.90 2.17
CA TYR A 144 -2.10 25.58 3.38
C TYR A 144 -2.96 25.30 4.63
N ALA A 145 -3.97 24.41 4.50
CA ALA A 145 -4.76 23.99 5.63
C ALA A 145 -4.01 22.95 6.48
N TYR A 146 -4.37 22.83 7.75
CA TYR A 146 -3.85 21.79 8.64
C TYR A 146 -4.78 20.56 8.62
N PRO A 147 -4.25 19.34 8.89
CA PRO A 147 -5.05 18.11 8.86
C PRO A 147 -6.36 18.18 9.64
N ALA A 148 -6.36 18.84 10.80
CA ALA A 148 -7.55 19.01 11.64
C ALA A 148 -8.72 19.79 10.97
N HIS A 149 -8.43 20.52 9.88
CA HIS A 149 -9.43 21.31 9.15
C HIS A 149 -9.92 20.59 7.87
N LEU A 150 -9.54 19.33 7.66
CA LEU A 150 -9.92 18.53 6.52
C LEU A 150 -10.92 17.44 6.92
N SER A 151 -11.84 17.11 6.01
CA SER A 151 -12.65 15.89 6.13
C SER A 151 -11.78 14.63 6.04
N GLY A 152 -12.27 13.47 6.49
CA GLY A 152 -11.55 12.21 6.39
C GLY A 152 -11.13 11.89 4.94
N GLY A 153 -12.02 12.07 3.97
CA GLY A 153 -11.72 11.87 2.54
C GLY A 153 -10.65 12.85 2.02
N GLN A 154 -10.67 14.10 2.47
CA GLN A 154 -9.62 15.08 2.13
C GLN A 154 -8.28 14.71 2.76
N GLN A 155 -8.27 14.25 4.02
CA GLN A 155 -7.05 13.77 4.68
C GLN A 155 -6.46 12.56 3.96
N GLN A 156 -7.30 11.61 3.53
CA GLN A 156 -6.85 10.44 2.79
C GLN A 156 -6.29 10.81 1.41
N ARG A 157 -6.93 11.73 0.70
CA ARG A 157 -6.40 12.24 -0.57
C ARG A 157 -5.07 12.97 -0.39
N ALA A 158 -4.89 13.72 0.69
CA ALA A 158 -3.60 14.33 1.04
C ALA A 158 -2.54 13.26 1.36
N ALA A 159 -2.90 12.17 2.05
CA ALA A 159 -1.99 11.05 2.30
C ALA A 159 -1.59 10.33 1.00
N ILE A 160 -2.49 10.21 0.03
CA ILE A 160 -2.18 9.69 -1.32
C ILE A 160 -1.20 10.64 -2.03
N ALA A 161 -1.46 11.95 -2.04
CA ALA A 161 -0.56 12.94 -2.64
C ALA A 161 0.85 12.89 -2.00
N ARG A 162 0.93 12.76 -0.68
CA ARG A 162 2.20 12.59 0.03
C ARG A 162 2.94 11.32 -0.39
N ALA A 163 2.22 10.19 -0.54
CA ALA A 163 2.83 8.95 -0.99
C ALA A 163 3.33 9.04 -2.45
N LEU A 164 2.66 9.81 -3.30
CA LEU A 164 3.08 10.06 -4.69
C LEU A 164 4.29 11.00 -4.80
N ALA A 165 4.51 11.89 -3.83
CA ALA A 165 5.53 12.94 -3.90
C ALA A 165 6.97 12.43 -3.99
N ILE A 166 7.24 11.22 -3.52
CA ILE A 166 8.53 10.54 -3.67
C ILE A 166 8.71 9.87 -5.05
N ASN A 167 7.70 9.99 -5.95
CA ASN A 167 7.68 9.33 -7.25
C ASN A 167 7.91 7.80 -7.16
N PRO A 168 7.06 7.08 -6.42
CA PRO A 168 7.27 5.66 -6.16
C PRO A 168 7.02 4.80 -7.41
N GLU A 169 7.67 3.64 -7.48
CA GLU A 169 7.38 2.62 -8.50
C GLU A 169 6.14 1.78 -8.13
N ILE A 170 5.83 1.67 -6.84
CA ILE A 170 4.69 0.90 -6.32
C ILE A 170 4.03 1.68 -5.19
N LEU A 171 2.69 1.73 -5.21
CA LEU A 171 1.88 2.22 -4.09
C LEU A 171 1.28 1.05 -3.31
N LEU A 172 1.45 1.10 -1.99
CA LEU A 172 0.87 0.16 -1.04
C LEU A 172 -0.29 0.85 -0.31
N PHE A 173 -1.49 0.29 -0.38
CA PHE A 173 -2.68 0.80 0.29
C PHE A 173 -3.14 -0.17 1.38
N ASP A 174 -3.08 0.25 2.63
CA ASP A 174 -3.54 -0.54 3.80
C ASP A 174 -4.93 -0.04 4.23
N GLU A 175 -5.98 -0.64 3.70
CA GLU A 175 -7.39 -0.34 3.96
C GLU A 175 -7.73 1.17 3.85
N PRO A 176 -7.49 1.82 2.70
CA PRO A 176 -7.52 3.28 2.56
C PRO A 176 -8.89 3.93 2.80
N THR A 177 -9.97 3.16 2.82
CA THR A 177 -11.34 3.65 2.98
C THR A 177 -11.99 3.26 4.31
N SER A 178 -11.39 2.35 5.08
CA SER A 178 -12.02 1.75 6.27
C SER A 178 -12.29 2.72 7.43
N SER A 179 -11.62 3.89 7.45
CA SER A 179 -11.82 4.95 8.47
C SER A 179 -12.67 6.12 7.96
N LEU A 180 -13.33 5.95 6.81
CA LEU A 180 -14.12 7.00 6.18
C LEU A 180 -15.61 6.76 6.34
N ASP A 181 -16.37 7.87 6.42
CA ASP A 181 -17.81 7.81 6.23
C ASP A 181 -18.15 7.33 4.81
N PRO A 182 -19.22 6.54 4.63
CA PRO A 182 -19.58 5.96 3.32
C PRO A 182 -19.68 6.98 2.19
N GLU A 183 -20.12 8.19 2.47
CA GLU A 183 -20.24 9.29 1.51
C GLU A 183 -18.89 9.76 0.95
N LEU A 184 -17.79 9.55 1.69
CA LEU A 184 -16.44 9.98 1.32
C LEU A 184 -15.61 8.89 0.63
N VAL A 185 -16.08 7.65 0.66
CA VAL A 185 -15.37 6.48 0.10
C VAL A 185 -15.16 6.64 -1.41
N ASP A 186 -16.21 7.03 -2.13
CA ASP A 186 -16.17 7.14 -3.59
C ASP A 186 -15.17 8.19 -4.11
N GLU A 187 -14.94 9.27 -3.34
CA GLU A 187 -13.93 10.29 -3.69
C GLU A 187 -12.52 9.70 -3.68
N VAL A 188 -12.18 8.89 -2.66
CA VAL A 188 -10.88 8.24 -2.54
C VAL A 188 -10.72 7.15 -3.59
N LEU A 189 -11.74 6.31 -3.78
CA LEU A 189 -11.73 5.26 -4.81
C LEU A 189 -11.61 5.83 -6.22
N SER A 190 -12.17 7.01 -6.48
CA SER A 190 -12.02 7.70 -7.77
C SER A 190 -10.57 8.10 -8.03
N VAL A 191 -9.87 8.64 -7.03
CA VAL A 191 -8.44 8.95 -7.14
C VAL A 191 -7.64 7.67 -7.43
N MET A 192 -7.91 6.57 -6.71
CA MET A 192 -7.22 5.30 -6.92
C MET A 192 -7.49 4.71 -8.32
N ARG A 193 -8.72 4.83 -8.84
CA ARG A 193 -9.04 4.43 -10.23
C ARG A 193 -8.21 5.23 -11.24
N ASN A 194 -8.15 6.55 -11.09
CA ASN A 194 -7.35 7.40 -11.98
C ASN A 194 -5.86 7.03 -11.97
N LEU A 195 -5.30 6.68 -10.80
CA LEU A 195 -3.92 6.20 -10.68
C LEU A 195 -3.70 4.86 -11.40
N ALA A 196 -4.66 3.94 -11.29
CA ALA A 196 -4.62 2.67 -12.03
C ALA A 196 -4.64 2.89 -13.55
N GLU A 197 -5.52 3.75 -14.04
CA GLU A 197 -5.63 4.13 -15.47
C GLU A 197 -4.34 4.78 -16.00
N GLN A 198 -3.61 5.49 -15.15
CA GLN A 198 -2.29 6.06 -15.46
C GLN A 198 -1.15 5.01 -15.44
N GLY A 199 -1.45 3.76 -15.13
CA GLY A 199 -0.48 2.66 -15.10
C GLY A 199 0.35 2.58 -13.81
N MET A 200 -0.12 3.18 -12.71
CA MET A 200 0.52 3.04 -11.41
C MET A 200 0.41 1.60 -10.91
N THR A 201 1.53 1.02 -10.52
CA THR A 201 1.53 -0.30 -9.87
C THR A 201 1.02 -0.16 -8.43
N MET A 202 0.03 -0.95 -8.04
CA MET A 202 -0.59 -0.85 -6.73
C MET A 202 -0.82 -2.20 -6.07
N LEU A 203 -0.53 -2.30 -4.77
CA LEU A 203 -1.03 -3.37 -3.91
C LEU A 203 -2.05 -2.76 -2.95
N VAL A 204 -3.26 -3.29 -2.96
CA VAL A 204 -4.39 -2.69 -2.24
C VAL A 204 -5.04 -3.71 -1.33
N VAL A 205 -4.83 -3.57 -0.02
CA VAL A 205 -5.66 -4.26 0.98
C VAL A 205 -6.98 -3.49 1.07
N THR A 206 -8.09 -4.16 0.77
CA THR A 206 -9.39 -3.49 0.73
C THR A 206 -10.54 -4.41 1.09
N HIS A 207 -11.61 -3.81 1.58
CA HIS A 207 -12.93 -4.41 1.76
C HIS A 207 -13.94 -3.96 0.69
N GLU A 208 -13.52 -3.09 -0.24
CA GLU A 208 -14.32 -2.58 -1.36
C GLU A 208 -14.30 -3.58 -2.53
N MET A 209 -15.21 -4.55 -2.50
CA MET A 209 -15.21 -5.66 -3.48
C MET A 209 -15.48 -5.21 -4.91
N GLU A 210 -16.36 -4.20 -5.09
CA GLU A 210 -16.65 -3.61 -6.39
C GLU A 210 -15.43 -2.89 -6.99
N PHE A 211 -14.65 -2.18 -6.15
CA PHE A 211 -13.38 -1.59 -6.57
C PHE A 211 -12.39 -2.68 -6.98
N ALA A 212 -12.17 -3.68 -6.12
CA ALA A 212 -11.27 -4.78 -6.40
C ALA A 212 -11.63 -5.50 -7.70
N ARG A 213 -12.92 -5.72 -7.95
CA ARG A 213 -13.39 -6.37 -9.18
C ARG A 213 -13.16 -5.55 -10.44
N LYS A 214 -13.35 -4.21 -10.38
CA LYS A 214 -13.34 -3.35 -11.57
C LYS A 214 -11.95 -2.83 -11.93
N VAL A 215 -11.07 -2.69 -10.94
CA VAL A 215 -9.80 -1.97 -11.10
C VAL A 215 -8.59 -2.91 -11.10
N SER A 216 -8.71 -4.03 -10.40
CA SER A 216 -7.57 -4.96 -10.29
C SER A 216 -7.42 -5.83 -11.54
N ASN A 217 -6.20 -6.20 -11.83
CA ASN A 217 -5.88 -7.27 -12.79
C ASN A 217 -5.48 -8.58 -12.09
N LYS A 218 -5.23 -8.52 -10.78
CA LYS A 218 -5.03 -9.70 -9.94
C LYS A 218 -5.74 -9.52 -8.59
N VAL A 219 -6.39 -10.56 -8.10
CA VAL A 219 -6.96 -10.62 -6.74
C VAL A 219 -6.31 -11.77 -5.99
N ILE A 220 -5.96 -11.53 -4.74
CA ILE A 220 -5.39 -12.50 -3.80
C ILE A 220 -6.33 -12.61 -2.61
N PHE A 221 -6.79 -13.81 -2.32
CA PHE A 221 -7.51 -14.13 -1.09
C PHE A 221 -6.52 -14.69 -0.07
N LEU A 222 -6.28 -13.90 0.99
CA LEU A 222 -5.40 -14.28 2.11
C LEU A 222 -6.24 -14.86 3.25
N HIS A 223 -5.88 -16.06 3.68
CA HIS A 223 -6.52 -16.73 4.80
C HIS A 223 -5.48 -17.39 5.70
N ASP A 224 -5.55 -17.13 7.01
CA ASP A 224 -4.66 -17.71 8.03
C ASP A 224 -3.17 -17.67 7.65
N GLY A 225 -2.71 -16.52 7.13
CA GLY A 225 -1.32 -16.28 6.77
C GLY A 225 -0.84 -16.97 5.49
N LEU A 226 -1.74 -17.50 4.68
CA LEU A 226 -1.45 -18.14 3.39
C LEU A 226 -2.27 -17.49 2.26
N ILE A 227 -1.71 -17.49 1.06
CA ILE A 227 -2.50 -17.21 -0.14
C ILE A 227 -3.30 -18.48 -0.45
N GLU A 228 -4.59 -18.45 -0.15
CA GLU A 228 -5.52 -19.55 -0.34
C GLU A 228 -6.00 -19.64 -1.80
N GLU A 229 -6.18 -18.47 -2.43
CA GLU A 229 -6.58 -18.35 -3.82
C GLU A 229 -6.02 -17.08 -4.44
N GLU A 230 -5.60 -17.14 -5.70
CA GLU A 230 -5.23 -15.96 -6.48
C GLU A 230 -5.68 -16.13 -7.94
N GLY A 231 -5.97 -15.02 -8.60
CA GLY A 231 -6.36 -15.07 -10.01
C GLY A 231 -6.88 -13.74 -10.54
N HIS A 232 -7.39 -13.80 -11.78
CA HIS A 232 -8.10 -12.68 -12.38
C HIS A 232 -9.39 -12.36 -11.60
N PRO A 233 -9.74 -11.08 -11.39
CA PRO A 233 -10.93 -10.69 -10.62
C PRO A 233 -12.19 -11.44 -11.04
N ASP A 234 -12.48 -11.51 -12.34
CA ASP A 234 -13.68 -12.20 -12.81
C ASP A 234 -13.74 -13.66 -12.35
N THR A 235 -12.61 -14.37 -12.30
CA THR A 235 -12.56 -15.75 -11.84
C THR A 235 -12.78 -15.83 -10.33
N VAL A 236 -12.01 -15.06 -9.56
CA VAL A 236 -12.07 -15.11 -8.09
C VAL A 236 -13.43 -14.66 -7.57
N PHE A 237 -14.05 -13.62 -8.16
CA PHE A 237 -15.34 -13.10 -7.68
C PHE A 237 -16.57 -13.87 -8.19
N THR A 238 -16.47 -14.62 -9.31
CA THR A 238 -17.64 -15.32 -9.85
C THR A 238 -17.59 -16.83 -9.66
N ASN A 239 -16.40 -17.42 -9.68
CA ASN A 239 -16.21 -18.87 -9.57
C ASN A 239 -14.97 -19.23 -8.73
N PRO A 240 -14.94 -18.81 -7.45
CA PRO A 240 -13.82 -19.13 -6.56
C PRO A 240 -13.65 -20.64 -6.40
N GLN A 241 -12.42 -21.12 -6.48
CA GLN A 241 -12.08 -22.54 -6.36
C GLN A 241 -12.01 -22.98 -4.90
N SER A 242 -11.49 -22.10 -4.02
CA SER A 242 -11.45 -22.35 -2.59
C SER A 242 -12.84 -22.21 -1.97
N GLU A 243 -13.24 -23.22 -1.18
CA GLU A 243 -14.48 -23.15 -0.40
C GLU A 243 -14.44 -21.98 0.60
N ARG A 244 -13.29 -21.70 1.18
CA ARG A 244 -13.11 -20.57 2.11
C ARG A 244 -13.26 -19.22 1.41
N CYS A 245 -12.70 -19.07 0.21
CA CYS A 245 -12.88 -17.87 -0.61
C CYS A 245 -14.35 -17.68 -0.98
N ARG A 246 -15.04 -18.76 -1.40
CA ARG A 246 -16.47 -18.75 -1.70
C ARG A 246 -17.30 -18.32 -0.50
N ASN A 247 -17.03 -18.89 0.67
CA ASN A 247 -17.72 -18.52 1.91
C ASN A 247 -17.46 -17.05 2.30
N PHE A 248 -16.25 -16.57 2.14
CA PHE A 248 -15.90 -15.19 2.39
C PHE A 248 -16.64 -14.21 1.47
N LEU A 249 -16.77 -14.53 0.19
CA LEU A 249 -17.40 -13.65 -0.80
C LEU A 249 -18.93 -13.67 -0.75
N PHE A 250 -19.53 -14.85 -0.54
CA PHE A 250 -20.99 -15.05 -0.68
C PHE A 250 -21.74 -15.20 0.64
N ASN A 251 -21.06 -15.56 1.75
CA ASN A 251 -21.68 -15.70 3.06
C ASN A 251 -21.43 -14.48 3.99
N ARG A 252 -20.99 -13.36 3.45
CA ARG A 252 -21.02 -12.08 4.16
C ARG A 252 -22.50 -11.74 4.42
N ARG A 253 -23.00 -12.17 5.58
CA ARG A 253 -24.23 -11.58 6.13
C ARG A 253 -23.83 -10.17 6.57
N ASP A 254 -24.47 -9.19 5.95
CA ASP A 254 -24.43 -7.78 6.33
C ASP A 254 -24.57 -7.58 7.85
#